data_5444b2d757fe857645f3e0e0684931c2
#
_entry.id   5444b2d757fe857645f3e0e0684931c2
#
_cell.length_a   1.000
_cell.length_b   1.000
_cell.length_c   1.000
_cell.angle_alpha   90.00
_cell.angle_beta   90.00
_cell.angle_gamma   90.00
#
_symmetry.space_group_name_H-M   'P 1'
#
loop_
_entity.id
_entity.type
_entity.pdbx_description
1 polymer ?
#
loop_
_entity_poly.entity_id
_entity_poly.type
_entity_poly.pdbx_seq_one_letter_code
_entity_poly.pdbx_strand_id
1 'polypeptide(L)'
;MGEQKIEEWLKRYNIIFISQYGLNSPYRRYKFDFFLPKYNLAIEYQGEQHYKDKSSIWEDLKTIQARDMLKEKYCNEHNIELIKISYLDYENIPIILASRFND
;
A
#
# COMPACT_ATOMS: atom_id res chain seq x y z
N MET A 1 -9.12 -9.12 2.09
CA MET A 1 -10.23 -8.46 1.38
C MET A 1 -9.74 -7.47 0.33
N GLY A 2 -9.34 -6.27 0.73
CA GLY A 2 -8.87 -5.28 -0.23
C GLY A 2 -7.60 -5.70 -0.96
N GLU A 3 -6.68 -6.32 -0.25
CA GLU A 3 -5.44 -6.79 -0.87
C GLU A 3 -5.72 -7.86 -1.91
N GLN A 4 -6.65 -8.76 -1.63
CA GLN A 4 -7.04 -9.80 -2.58
C GLN A 4 -7.61 -9.18 -3.86
N LYS A 5 -8.43 -8.15 -3.71
CA LYS A 5 -9.03 -7.46 -4.86
C LYS A 5 -7.97 -6.78 -5.72
N ILE A 6 -6.97 -6.17 -5.08
CA ILE A 6 -5.84 -5.57 -5.79
C ILE A 6 -5.05 -6.64 -6.53
N GLU A 7 -4.74 -7.74 -5.86
CA GLU A 7 -3.98 -8.84 -6.45
C GLU A 7 -4.70 -9.41 -7.67
N GLU A 8 -6.01 -9.63 -7.56
CA GLU A 8 -6.80 -10.15 -8.68
C GLU A 8 -6.76 -9.21 -9.88
N TRP A 9 -6.85 -7.90 -9.62
CA TRP A 9 -6.79 -6.91 -10.69
C TRP A 9 -5.43 -6.94 -11.39
N LEU A 10 -4.34 -6.98 -10.62
CA LEU A 10 -2.99 -7.03 -11.18
C LEU A 10 -2.77 -8.28 -12.02
N LYS A 11 -3.25 -9.42 -11.55
CA LYS A 11 -3.15 -10.68 -12.30
C LYS A 11 -3.97 -10.64 -13.58
N ARG A 12 -5.16 -10.07 -13.51
CA ARG A 12 -6.06 -9.96 -14.68
C ARG A 12 -5.41 -9.19 -15.82
N TYR A 13 -4.65 -8.15 -15.51
CA TYR A 13 -4.03 -7.31 -16.52
C TYR A 13 -2.56 -7.65 -16.74
N ASN A 14 -2.12 -8.80 -16.23
CA ASN A 14 -0.76 -9.31 -16.43
C ASN A 14 0.32 -8.35 -15.96
N ILE A 15 0.06 -7.65 -14.87
CA ILE A 15 1.03 -6.73 -14.28
C ILE A 15 1.86 -7.51 -13.25
N ILE A 16 3.17 -7.52 -13.44
CA ILE A 16 4.09 -8.23 -12.55
C ILE A 16 4.19 -7.47 -11.23
N PHE A 17 4.00 -8.19 -10.13
CA PHE A 17 4.08 -7.61 -8.80
C PHE A 17 4.74 -8.59 -7.83
N ILE A 18 5.26 -8.03 -6.75
CA ILE A 18 5.79 -8.78 -5.61
C ILE A 18 4.92 -8.42 -4.42
N SER A 19 4.24 -9.41 -3.85
CA SER A 19 3.42 -9.17 -2.66
C SER A 19 4.29 -9.21 -1.41
N GLN A 20 3.91 -8.44 -0.40
CA GLN A 20 4.63 -8.34 0.87
C GLN A 20 6.10 -8.03 0.66
N TYR A 21 6.37 -7.01 -0.15
CA TYR A 21 7.72 -6.62 -0.52
C TYR A 21 8.43 -5.92 0.64
N GLY A 22 9.52 -6.52 1.12
CA GLY A 22 10.28 -5.96 2.24
C GLY A 22 11.13 -4.77 1.83
N LEU A 23 11.18 -3.77 2.72
CA LEU A 23 12.01 -2.61 2.51
C LEU A 23 13.46 -2.92 2.87
N ASN A 24 14.41 -2.14 2.30
CA ASN A 24 15.83 -2.32 2.60
C ASN A 24 16.17 -1.76 3.98
N SER A 25 17.32 -2.20 4.51
CA SER A 25 17.85 -1.67 5.77
C SER A 25 17.92 -0.13 5.72
N PRO A 26 17.56 0.58 6.80
CA PRO A 26 17.22 0.09 8.13
C PRO A 26 15.75 -0.29 8.31
N TYR A 27 14.94 -0.22 7.27
CA TYR A 27 13.50 -0.37 7.36
C TYR A 27 13.02 -1.80 7.08
N ARG A 28 13.90 -2.78 7.13
CA ARG A 28 13.63 -4.15 6.67
C ARG A 28 12.49 -4.88 7.36
N ARG A 29 12.01 -4.38 8.50
CA ARG A 29 10.85 -5.00 9.16
C ARG A 29 9.51 -4.47 8.63
N TYR A 30 9.55 -3.49 7.74
CA TYR A 30 8.36 -2.96 7.11
C TYR A 30 8.23 -3.53 5.70
N LYS A 31 6.99 -3.62 5.22
CA LYS A 31 6.72 -4.20 3.91
C LYS A 31 5.66 -3.39 3.19
N PHE A 32 5.75 -3.34 1.88
CA PHE A 32 4.63 -2.88 1.05
C PHE A 32 3.73 -4.08 0.76
N ASP A 33 2.42 -3.83 0.67
CA ASP A 33 1.50 -4.91 0.29
C ASP A 33 1.83 -5.42 -1.11
N PHE A 34 2.10 -4.52 -2.04
CA PHE A 34 2.50 -4.87 -3.40
C PHE A 34 3.57 -3.90 -3.90
N PHE A 35 4.53 -4.44 -4.63
CA PHE A 35 5.52 -3.64 -5.32
C PHE A 35 5.57 -4.07 -6.79
N LEU A 36 5.50 -3.10 -7.70
CA LEU A 36 5.53 -3.31 -9.13
C LEU A 36 6.88 -2.84 -9.67
N PRO A 37 7.84 -3.77 -9.86
CA PRO A 37 9.22 -3.35 -10.23
C PRO A 37 9.31 -2.56 -11.53
N LYS A 38 8.51 -2.92 -12.52
CA LYS A 38 8.53 -2.26 -13.81
C LYS A 38 8.17 -0.79 -13.72
N TYR A 39 7.32 -0.44 -12.76
CA TYR A 39 6.82 0.93 -12.61
C TYR A 39 7.44 1.66 -11.44
N ASN A 40 8.28 0.98 -10.67
CA ASN A 40 8.81 1.49 -9.40
C ASN A 40 7.68 2.04 -8.53
N LEU A 41 6.63 1.25 -8.42
CA LEU A 41 5.37 1.63 -7.80
C LEU A 41 5.02 0.69 -6.66
N ALA A 42 4.70 1.25 -5.50
CA ALA A 42 4.22 0.49 -4.35
C ALA A 42 2.73 0.75 -4.16
N ILE A 43 1.99 -0.27 -3.78
CA ILE A 43 0.56 -0.16 -3.48
C ILE A 43 0.32 -0.66 -2.07
N GLU A 44 -0.39 0.15 -1.27
CA GLU A 44 -0.76 -0.18 0.09
C GLU A 44 -2.26 -0.10 0.25
N TYR A 45 -2.86 -1.12 0.86
CA TYR A 45 -4.27 -1.09 1.22
C TYR A 45 -4.39 -0.77 2.69
N GLN A 46 -5.11 0.30 3.01
CA GLN A 46 -5.29 0.75 4.39
C GLN A 46 -6.65 0.27 4.90
N GLY A 47 -6.60 -0.75 5.75
CA GLY A 47 -7.80 -1.33 6.31
C GLY A 47 -8.48 -0.44 7.35
N GLU A 48 -9.60 -0.91 7.85
CA GLU A 48 -10.42 -0.15 8.78
C GLU A 48 -9.68 0.26 10.05
N GLN A 49 -8.76 -0.57 10.51
CA GLN A 49 -8.01 -0.31 11.73
C GLN A 49 -7.15 0.96 11.66
N HIS A 50 -6.85 1.45 10.46
CA HIS A 50 -6.10 2.71 10.30
C HIS A 50 -6.92 3.92 10.71
N TYR A 51 -8.24 3.77 10.79
CA TYR A 51 -9.16 4.90 10.97
C TYR A 51 -10.02 4.79 12.21
N LYS A 52 -10.10 3.60 12.81
CA LYS A 52 -10.94 3.43 14.01
C LYS A 52 -10.25 4.01 15.23
N ASP A 53 -10.96 4.91 15.90
CA ASP A 53 -10.52 5.45 17.17
C ASP A 53 -11.13 4.61 18.29
N LYS A 54 -10.37 3.63 18.76
CA LYS A 54 -10.73 2.88 19.95
C LYS A 54 -9.78 3.31 21.04
N SER A 55 -10.31 3.74 22.15
CA SER A 55 -9.51 4.28 23.25
C SER A 55 -8.38 3.36 23.70
N SER A 56 -8.57 2.05 23.59
CA SER A 56 -7.57 1.07 23.99
C SER A 56 -6.43 0.91 23.01
N ILE A 57 -6.51 1.52 21.83
CA ILE A 57 -5.50 1.35 20.77
C ILE A 57 -4.89 2.66 20.31
N TRP A 58 -4.99 3.70 21.13
CA TRP A 58 -4.43 5.00 20.77
C TRP A 58 -2.94 4.91 20.41
N GLU A 59 -2.17 4.15 21.18
CA GLU A 59 -0.75 3.97 20.91
C GLU A 59 -0.52 3.15 19.65
N ASP A 60 -1.37 2.16 19.40
CA ASP A 60 -1.28 1.36 18.17
C ASP A 60 -1.56 2.22 16.95
N LEU A 61 -2.51 3.15 17.04
CA LEU A 61 -2.81 4.07 15.96
C LEU A 61 -1.60 4.97 15.67
N LYS A 62 -0.94 5.49 16.71
CA LYS A 62 0.27 6.28 16.55
C LYS A 62 1.36 5.48 15.87
N THR A 63 1.53 4.22 16.25
CA THR A 63 2.53 3.33 15.67
C THR A 63 2.25 3.10 14.19
N ILE A 64 0.99 2.89 13.83
CA ILE A 64 0.57 2.72 12.44
C ILE A 64 0.88 3.97 11.63
N GLN A 65 0.55 5.14 12.17
CA GLN A 65 0.80 6.41 11.49
C GLN A 65 2.30 6.67 11.31
N ALA A 66 3.09 6.36 12.33
CA ALA A 66 4.54 6.51 12.24
C ALA A 66 5.12 5.59 11.17
N ARG A 67 4.63 4.36 11.09
CA ARG A 67 5.06 3.40 10.07
C ARG A 67 4.71 3.90 8.67
N ASP A 68 3.51 4.44 8.50
CA ASP A 68 3.08 4.98 7.21
C ASP A 68 3.99 6.14 6.79
N MET A 69 4.35 7.01 7.72
CA MET A 69 5.26 8.12 7.43
C MET A 69 6.64 7.62 7.03
N LEU A 70 7.15 6.58 7.68
CA LEU A 70 8.44 5.99 7.33
C LEU A 70 8.41 5.38 5.94
N LYS A 71 7.32 4.73 5.57
CA LYS A 71 7.16 4.17 4.23
C LYS A 71 7.11 5.26 3.17
N GLU A 72 6.41 6.37 3.45
CA GLU A 72 6.38 7.49 2.52
C GLU A 72 7.76 8.10 2.34
N LYS A 73 8.50 8.26 3.42
CA LYS A 73 9.87 8.77 3.37
C LYS A 73 10.75 7.84 2.54
N TYR A 74 10.64 6.53 2.78
CA TYR A 74 11.39 5.54 2.02
C TYR A 74 11.10 5.67 0.52
N CYS A 75 9.83 5.79 0.17
CA CYS A 75 9.43 5.95 -1.22
C CYS A 75 10.04 7.20 -1.85
N ASN A 76 10.03 8.31 -1.11
CA ASN A 76 10.63 9.55 -1.61
C ASN A 76 12.11 9.41 -1.83
N GLU A 77 12.82 8.74 -0.92
CA GLU A 77 14.26 8.55 -1.02
C GLU A 77 14.67 7.64 -2.17
N HIS A 78 13.79 6.71 -2.56
CA HIS A 78 14.07 5.73 -3.61
C HIS A 78 13.31 5.99 -4.91
N ASN A 79 12.65 7.15 -5.00
CA ASN A 79 11.87 7.52 -6.17
C ASN A 79 10.77 6.50 -6.48
N ILE A 80 10.17 5.93 -5.44
CA ILE A 80 9.06 4.99 -5.58
C ILE A 80 7.76 5.76 -5.47
N GLU A 81 6.87 5.57 -6.45
CA GLU A 81 5.52 6.11 -6.36
C GLU A 81 4.71 5.26 -5.40
N LEU A 82 3.99 5.89 -4.49
CA LEU A 82 3.18 5.16 -3.50
C LEU A 82 1.71 5.46 -3.69
N ILE A 83 0.94 4.41 -3.91
CA ILE A 83 -0.53 4.50 -3.98
C ILE A 83 -1.09 3.90 -2.70
N LYS A 84 -1.84 4.70 -1.95
CA LYS A 84 -2.52 4.23 -0.74
C LYS A 84 -4.01 4.17 -1.03
N ILE A 85 -4.62 3.01 -0.85
CA ILE A 85 -6.04 2.80 -1.11
C ILE A 85 -6.72 2.53 0.23
N SER A 86 -7.63 3.40 0.61
CA SER A 86 -8.41 3.28 1.84
C SER A 86 -9.47 2.19 1.69
N TYR A 87 -9.81 1.55 2.81
CA TYR A 87 -10.92 0.59 2.82
C TYR A 87 -12.24 1.24 2.38
N LEU A 88 -12.35 2.56 2.53
CA LEU A 88 -13.53 3.30 2.07
C LEU A 88 -13.65 3.31 0.56
N ASP A 89 -12.54 3.07 -0.13
CA ASP A 89 -12.50 3.02 -1.59
C ASP A 89 -12.46 1.60 -2.14
N TYR A 90 -12.87 0.63 -1.33
CA TYR A 90 -12.84 -0.77 -1.73
C TYR A 90 -13.50 -1.01 -3.09
N GLU A 91 -14.70 -0.44 -3.28
CA GLU A 91 -15.43 -0.61 -4.53
C GLU A 91 -14.78 0.12 -5.70
N ASN A 92 -13.93 1.09 -5.42
CA ASN A 92 -13.26 1.91 -6.43
C ASN A 92 -11.88 1.40 -6.79
N ILE A 93 -11.43 0.28 -6.20
CA ILE A 93 -10.09 -0.26 -6.48
C ILE A 93 -9.82 -0.40 -7.98
N PRO A 94 -10.71 -1.02 -8.77
CA PRO A 94 -10.45 -1.14 -10.22
C PRO A 94 -10.31 0.20 -10.92
N ILE A 95 -11.11 1.18 -10.52
CA ILE A 95 -11.07 2.51 -11.12
C ILE A 95 -9.77 3.22 -10.78
N ILE A 96 -9.36 3.15 -9.52
CA ILE A 96 -8.12 3.77 -9.06
C ILE A 96 -6.91 3.19 -9.78
N LEU A 97 -6.85 1.86 -9.87
CA LEU A 97 -5.73 1.20 -10.54
C LEU A 97 -5.74 1.44 -12.04
N ALA A 98 -6.90 1.34 -12.68
CA ALA A 98 -7.02 1.60 -14.10
C ALA A 98 -6.61 3.03 -14.44
N SER A 99 -6.98 3.98 -13.61
CA SER A 99 -6.62 5.37 -13.80
C SER A 99 -5.10 5.57 -13.82
N ARG A 100 -4.38 4.81 -13.01
CA ARG A 100 -2.92 4.90 -12.95
C ARG A 100 -2.24 4.32 -14.19
N PHE A 101 -2.83 3.28 -14.78
CA PHE A 101 -2.19 2.55 -15.88
C PHE A 101 -2.73 2.88 -17.27
N ASN A 102 -3.76 3.70 -17.36
CA ASN A 102 -4.41 4.06 -18.62
C ASN A 102 -3.95 5.41 -19.14
N ASP A 103 -2.68 5.54 -19.33
CA ASP A 103 -2.14 6.79 -19.91
C ASP A 103 -1.82 6.65 -21.38
#